data_f607c8bccf872a2e81136a49b4a3b6ca
#
_entry.id   f607c8bccf872a2e81136a49b4a3b6ca
#
_cell.length_a   1.000
_cell.length_b   1.000
_cell.length_c   1.000
_cell.angle_alpha   90.00
_cell.angle_beta   90.00
_cell.angle_gamma   90.00
#
_symmetry.space_group_name_H-M   'P 1'
#
loop_
_entity.id
_entity.type
_entity.pdbx_description
1 polymer ?
#
loop_
_entity_poly.entity_id
_entity_poly.type
_entity_poly.pdbx_seq_one_letter_code
_entity_poly.pdbx_strand_id
1 'polypeptide(L)'
;MTVKDWARALKKQWLAERSRCQSCGMPVIYDKKHKAGSPYCSYCHDGESFINDMGLADMRARVQALLMSRKASVLARFYMHWRLATLRRWRKPLWWRPVR
;
A
#
# COMPACT_ATOMS: atom_id res chain seq x y z
N MET A 1 27.94 10.72 1.24
CA MET A 1 26.57 10.99 1.72
C MET A 1 26.64 11.70 3.06
N THR A 2 26.00 12.85 3.19
CA THR A 2 26.03 13.61 4.42
C THR A 2 24.91 13.18 5.37
N VAL A 3 24.99 13.59 6.65
CA VAL A 3 23.93 13.28 7.63
C VAL A 3 22.60 13.89 7.19
N LYS A 4 22.64 15.09 6.58
CA LYS A 4 21.43 15.74 6.08
C LYS A 4 20.75 14.94 4.97
N ASP A 5 21.53 14.35 4.06
CA ASP A 5 20.99 13.52 2.99
C ASP A 5 20.35 12.26 3.54
N TRP A 6 20.97 11.66 4.54
CA TRP A 6 20.46 10.48 5.20
C TRP A 6 19.13 10.78 5.91
N ALA A 7 19.07 11.91 6.64
CA ALA A 7 17.87 12.33 7.33
C ALA A 7 16.72 12.60 6.36
N ARG A 8 17.00 13.21 5.19
CA ARG A 8 15.99 13.44 4.15
C ARG A 8 15.48 12.12 3.59
N ALA A 9 16.36 11.18 3.32
CA ALA A 9 15.97 9.87 2.81
C ALA A 9 15.07 9.13 3.79
N LEU A 10 15.43 9.14 5.08
CA LEU A 10 14.64 8.51 6.12
C LEU A 10 13.27 9.17 6.27
N LYS A 11 13.24 10.50 6.26
CA LYS A 11 11.99 11.26 6.35
C LYS A 11 11.07 10.96 5.17
N LYS A 12 11.63 10.90 3.97
CA LYS A 12 10.88 10.60 2.76
C LYS A 12 10.27 9.19 2.82
N GLN A 13 11.06 8.22 3.27
CA GLN A 13 10.58 6.85 3.44
C GLN A 13 9.51 6.75 4.51
N TRP A 14 9.70 7.46 5.62
CA TRP A 14 8.72 7.47 6.69
C TRP A 14 7.38 8.05 6.24
N LEU A 15 7.42 9.16 5.49
CA LEU A 15 6.21 9.77 4.95
C LEU A 15 5.51 8.85 3.96
N ALA A 16 6.28 8.19 3.09
CA ALA A 16 5.73 7.22 2.14
C ALA A 16 5.08 6.05 2.87
N GLU A 17 5.74 5.53 3.91
CA GLU A 17 5.23 4.41 4.69
C GLU A 17 3.95 4.78 5.45
N ARG A 18 3.92 5.99 6.01
CA ARG A 18 2.77 6.47 6.76
C ARG A 18 1.55 6.73 5.87
N SER A 19 1.78 7.13 4.63
CA SER A 19 0.73 7.50 3.69
C SER A 19 0.46 6.45 2.63
N ARG A 20 0.67 5.17 2.93
CA ARG A 20 0.37 4.09 2.00
C ARG A 20 -1.13 3.91 1.83
N CYS A 21 -1.54 3.61 0.59
CA CYS A 21 -2.91 3.18 0.31
C CYS A 21 -3.23 1.94 1.15
N GLN A 22 -4.34 1.96 1.85
CA GLN A 22 -4.73 0.87 2.75
C GLN A 22 -5.35 -0.32 2.00
N SER A 23 -5.14 -0.41 0.70
CA SER A 23 -5.57 -1.53 -0.13
C SER A 23 -4.40 -2.15 -0.89
N CYS A 24 -3.67 -1.36 -1.68
CA CYS A 24 -2.57 -1.85 -2.50
C CYS A 24 -1.17 -1.52 -1.96
N GLY A 25 -1.08 -0.67 -0.94
CA GLY A 25 0.19 -0.30 -0.34
C GLY A 25 0.99 0.75 -1.10
N MET A 26 0.43 1.30 -2.17
CA MET A 26 1.09 2.37 -2.92
C MET A 26 1.16 3.64 -2.08
N PRO A 27 2.31 4.35 -2.03
CA PRO A 27 2.36 5.64 -1.36
C PRO A 27 1.45 6.64 -2.08
N VAL A 28 0.43 7.13 -1.38
CA VAL A 28 -0.57 8.03 -2.00
C VAL A 28 0.00 9.38 -2.38
N ILE A 29 1.17 9.76 -1.84
CA ILE A 29 1.83 11.00 -2.22
C ILE A 29 2.22 11.04 -3.69
N TYR A 30 2.34 9.88 -4.34
CA TYR A 30 2.66 9.77 -5.75
C TYR A 30 1.43 9.63 -6.64
N ASP A 31 0.25 9.61 -6.04
CA ASP A 31 -1.03 9.49 -6.76
C ASP A 31 -1.61 10.89 -6.99
N LYS A 32 -1.56 11.33 -8.25
CA LYS A 32 -2.03 12.68 -8.62
C LYS A 32 -3.54 12.85 -8.47
N LYS A 33 -4.28 11.76 -8.51
CA LYS A 33 -5.74 11.78 -8.41
C LYS A 33 -6.24 11.42 -7.02
N HIS A 34 -5.34 11.32 -6.06
CA HIS A 34 -5.69 10.97 -4.70
C HIS A 34 -6.59 12.04 -4.06
N LYS A 35 -7.69 11.60 -3.46
CA LYS A 35 -8.58 12.51 -2.72
C LYS A 35 -8.02 12.76 -1.33
N ALA A 36 -7.93 14.02 -0.94
CA ALA A 36 -7.41 14.40 0.37
C ALA A 36 -8.22 13.72 1.48
N GLY A 37 -7.51 13.15 2.44
CA GLY A 37 -8.12 12.47 3.57
C GLY A 37 -8.53 11.02 3.32
N SER A 38 -8.48 10.56 2.08
CA SER A 38 -8.81 9.16 1.78
C SER A 38 -7.66 8.23 2.17
N PRO A 39 -7.93 7.09 2.84
CA PRO A 39 -6.91 6.11 3.13
C PRO A 39 -6.53 5.24 1.92
N TYR A 40 -7.17 5.45 0.77
CA TYR A 40 -6.98 4.64 -0.43
C TYR A 40 -6.56 5.50 -1.60
N CYS A 41 -5.80 4.89 -2.53
CA CYS A 41 -5.42 5.58 -3.77
C CYS A 41 -6.59 5.59 -4.77
N SER A 42 -6.45 6.42 -5.81
CA SER A 42 -7.50 6.55 -6.83
C SER A 42 -7.70 5.29 -7.67
N TYR A 43 -6.71 4.39 -7.68
CA TYR A 43 -6.81 3.12 -8.42
C TYR A 43 -7.57 2.05 -7.65
N CYS A 44 -7.75 2.21 -6.34
CA CYS A 44 -8.41 1.22 -5.50
C CYS A 44 -9.81 1.65 -5.08
N HIS A 45 -10.03 2.95 -4.93
CA HIS A 45 -11.28 3.48 -4.39
C HIS A 45 -11.65 4.77 -5.09
N ASP A 46 -12.92 4.91 -5.47
CA ASP A 46 -13.40 6.08 -6.20
C ASP A 46 -13.94 7.21 -5.31
N GLY A 47 -13.90 7.01 -4.00
CA GLY A 47 -14.43 7.95 -3.02
C GLY A 47 -15.71 7.45 -2.36
N GLU A 48 -16.39 6.48 -2.95
CA GLU A 48 -17.62 5.89 -2.42
C GLU A 48 -17.46 4.39 -2.18
N SER A 49 -16.77 3.70 -3.10
CA SER A 49 -16.60 2.25 -3.00
C SER A 49 -15.29 1.81 -3.63
N PHE A 50 -14.88 0.58 -3.36
CA PHE A 50 -13.72 -0.01 -4.01
C PHE A 50 -14.03 -0.27 -5.49
N ILE A 51 -13.06 0.08 -6.34
CA ILE A 51 -13.20 -0.10 -7.79
C ILE A 51 -13.21 -1.58 -8.15
N ASN A 52 -12.40 -2.37 -7.42
CA ASN A 52 -12.26 -3.80 -7.66
C ASN A 52 -12.72 -4.61 -6.45
N ASP A 53 -13.44 -5.69 -6.70
CA ASP A 53 -13.95 -6.60 -5.67
C ASP A 53 -13.01 -7.81 -5.55
N MET A 54 -11.71 -7.56 -5.45
CA MET A 54 -10.72 -8.63 -5.40
C MET A 54 -10.35 -8.97 -3.95
N GLY A 55 -9.89 -10.20 -3.75
CA GLY A 55 -9.38 -10.65 -2.45
C GLY A 55 -7.91 -10.30 -2.26
N LEU A 56 -7.39 -10.62 -1.07
CA LEU A 56 -5.99 -10.34 -0.73
C LEU A 56 -5.03 -11.07 -1.66
N ALA A 57 -5.32 -12.33 -2.01
CA ALA A 57 -4.46 -13.10 -2.90
C ALA A 57 -4.33 -12.44 -4.27
N ASP A 58 -5.44 -11.95 -4.80
CA ASP A 58 -5.44 -11.25 -6.08
C ASP A 58 -4.67 -9.94 -6.00
N MET A 59 -4.83 -9.20 -4.90
CA MET A 59 -4.10 -7.96 -4.68
C MET A 59 -2.60 -8.23 -4.55
N ARG A 60 -2.20 -9.30 -3.86
CA ARG A 60 -0.80 -9.69 -3.75
C ARG A 60 -0.21 -9.99 -5.13
N ALA A 61 -0.94 -10.75 -5.95
CA ALA A 61 -0.48 -11.07 -7.30
C ALA A 61 -0.30 -9.80 -8.14
N ARG A 62 -1.25 -8.87 -8.05
CA ARG A 62 -1.19 -7.60 -8.78
C ARG A 62 0.00 -6.76 -8.35
N VAL A 63 0.21 -6.62 -7.04
CA VAL A 63 1.32 -5.82 -6.50
C VAL A 63 2.65 -6.46 -6.86
N GLN A 64 2.77 -7.78 -6.76
CA GLN A 64 4.01 -8.47 -7.13
C GLN A 64 4.32 -8.28 -8.61
N ALA A 65 3.32 -8.35 -9.47
CA ALA A 65 3.52 -8.11 -10.90
C ALA A 65 4.01 -6.69 -11.17
N LEU A 66 3.44 -5.70 -10.49
CA LEU A 66 3.88 -4.30 -10.61
C LEU A 66 5.32 -4.13 -10.14
N LEU A 67 5.67 -4.71 -9.00
CA LEU A 67 7.02 -4.62 -8.46
C LEU A 67 8.03 -5.29 -9.39
N MET A 68 7.68 -6.43 -9.97
CA MET A 68 8.54 -7.12 -10.94
C MET A 68 8.74 -6.28 -12.20
N SER A 69 7.68 -5.63 -12.68
CA SER A 69 7.78 -4.75 -13.85
C SER A 69 8.68 -3.54 -13.60
N ARG A 70 8.80 -3.12 -12.35
CA ARG A 70 9.67 -2.02 -11.93
C ARG A 70 11.03 -2.49 -11.47
N LYS A 71 11.35 -3.77 -11.64
CA LYS A 71 12.62 -4.38 -11.26
C LYS A 71 12.93 -4.22 -9.77
N ALA A 72 11.92 -4.30 -8.93
CA ALA A 72 12.09 -4.23 -7.49
C ALA A 72 12.88 -5.43 -6.98
N SER A 73 13.66 -5.22 -5.91
CA SER A 73 14.46 -6.28 -5.32
C SER A 73 13.59 -7.37 -4.69
N VAL A 74 14.18 -8.54 -4.47
CA VAL A 74 13.49 -9.66 -3.80
C VAL A 74 13.04 -9.26 -2.41
N LEU A 75 13.89 -8.52 -1.68
CA LEU A 75 13.54 -8.04 -0.34
C LEU A 75 12.33 -7.10 -0.37
N ALA A 76 12.27 -6.19 -1.34
CA ALA A 76 11.15 -5.28 -1.48
C ALA A 76 9.85 -6.04 -1.78
N ARG A 77 9.93 -7.05 -2.66
CA ARG A 77 8.77 -7.87 -3.00
C ARG A 77 8.30 -8.71 -1.80
N PHE A 78 9.24 -9.26 -1.05
CA PHE A 78 8.94 -10.03 0.16
C PHE A 78 8.29 -9.14 1.23
N TYR A 79 8.85 -7.94 1.44
CA TYR A 79 8.30 -6.97 2.38
C TYR A 79 6.84 -6.62 2.02
N MET A 80 6.57 -6.32 0.76
CA MET A 80 5.22 -5.95 0.35
C MET A 80 4.24 -7.11 0.44
N HIS A 81 4.70 -8.32 0.22
CA HIS A 81 3.86 -9.51 0.39
C HIS A 81 3.25 -9.56 1.79
N TRP A 82 4.05 -9.34 2.81
CA TRP A 82 3.58 -9.35 4.20
C TRP A 82 2.93 -8.04 4.62
N ARG A 83 3.43 -6.92 4.09
CA ARG A 83 2.89 -5.61 4.43
C ARG A 83 1.44 -5.46 4.00
N LEU A 84 1.05 -6.04 2.87
CA LEU A 84 -0.33 -5.98 2.38
C LEU A 84 -1.33 -6.51 3.40
N ALA A 85 -0.99 -7.59 4.07
CA ALA A 85 -1.89 -8.19 5.06
C ALA A 85 -2.14 -7.27 6.27
N THR A 86 -1.27 -6.29 6.50
CA THR A 86 -1.41 -5.33 7.61
C THR A 86 -2.21 -4.09 7.24
N LEU A 87 -2.57 -3.93 5.96
CA LEU A 87 -3.32 -2.77 5.50
C LEU A 87 -4.78 -2.86 5.93
N ARG A 88 -5.42 -1.71 6.07
CA ARG A 88 -6.77 -1.60 6.61
C ARG A 88 -7.79 -2.51 5.91
N ARG A 89 -7.75 -2.56 4.59
CA ARG A 89 -8.70 -3.36 3.81
C ARG A 89 -8.62 -4.85 4.12
N TRP A 90 -7.41 -5.35 4.40
CA TRP A 90 -7.15 -6.78 4.58
C TRP A 90 -7.01 -7.19 6.04
N ARG A 91 -6.79 -6.21 6.92
CA ARG A 91 -6.56 -6.48 8.33
C ARG A 91 -7.88 -6.80 9.03
N LYS A 92 -7.89 -7.92 9.75
CA LYS A 92 -9.03 -8.31 10.56
C LYS A 92 -8.66 -8.15 12.03
N PRO A 93 -9.44 -7.39 12.82
CA PRO A 93 -9.18 -7.32 14.24
C PRO A 93 -9.42 -8.67 14.91
N LEU A 94 -8.77 -8.92 16.06
CA LEU A 94 -8.86 -10.20 16.76
C LEU A 94 -10.31 -10.57 17.14
N TRP A 95 -11.13 -9.58 17.44
CA TRP A 95 -12.53 -9.79 17.79
C TRP A 95 -13.44 -10.01 16.58
N TRP A 96 -12.90 -9.79 15.38
CA TRP A 96 -13.70 -9.89 14.16
C TRP A 96 -13.98 -11.35 13.82
N ARG A 97 -15.24 -11.64 13.52
CA ARG A 97 -15.65 -12.96 13.06
C ARG A 97 -16.44 -12.79 11.76
N PRO A 98 -16.20 -13.65 10.76
CA PRO A 98 -16.99 -13.59 9.55
C PRO A 98 -18.45 -13.92 9.85
N VAL A 99 -19.32 -13.04 9.43
CA VAL A 99 -20.76 -13.26 9.53
C VAL A 99 -21.21 -13.97 8.27
N ARG A 100 -21.76 -15.12 8.46
CA ARG A 100 -22.21 -15.93 7.35
C ARG A 100 -23.54 -16.53 7.67
#